data_9a191bcd6e48e8ea22682dc1460c6989
#
_entry.id   9a191bcd6e48e8ea22682dc1460c6989
#
_cell.length_a   1.000
_cell.length_b   1.000
_cell.length_c   1.000
_cell.angle_alpha   90.00
_cell.angle_beta   90.00
_cell.angle_gamma   90.00
#
_symmetry.space_group_name_H-M   'P 1'
#
loop_
_entity.id
_entity.type
_entity.pdbx_description
1 polymer ?
#
loop_
_entity_poly.entity_id
_entity_poly.type
_entity_poly.pdbx_seq_one_letter_code
_entity_poly.pdbx_strand_id
1 'polypeptide(L)'
;MKHIILLISFMTFTFNISFAQDDNQRITDEKSGKEILIGTVTRAGLEEIGGWFATEYQQYQPDTSDIALLKNFQSDFPFIFIVLGTWCGDSHEQVPRFFKILDQLQYPSEKVFMVALDRDKKAKDFCIGDYDIKLVPTFIITNQGEETGRIIETPTETLERDLLNILRGSAPAPR
;
A
#
# COMPACT_ATOMS: atom_id res chain seq x y z
N MET A 1 62.38 35.23 2.88
CA MET A 1 61.45 34.85 1.82
C MET A 1 60.34 34.01 2.45
N LYS A 2 59.13 34.57 2.58
CA LYS A 2 57.99 33.88 3.21
C LYS A 2 57.12 33.30 2.10
N HIS A 3 56.99 31.96 2.00
CA HIS A 3 56.09 31.29 1.06
C HIS A 3 54.69 31.25 1.68
N ILE A 4 53.74 31.95 1.06
CA ILE A 4 52.32 31.90 1.38
C ILE A 4 51.74 30.73 0.55
N ILE A 5 51.35 29.65 1.24
CA ILE A 5 50.63 28.53 0.63
C ILE A 5 49.15 28.88 0.67
N LEU A 6 48.57 29.14 -0.52
CA LEU A 6 47.14 29.39 -0.71
C LEU A 6 46.43 28.05 -0.77
N LEU A 7 45.70 27.67 0.30
CA LEU A 7 44.84 26.50 0.34
C LEU A 7 43.53 26.84 -0.38
N ILE A 8 43.37 26.38 -1.63
CA ILE A 8 42.07 26.42 -2.36
C ILE A 8 41.22 25.25 -1.88
N SER A 9 40.21 25.55 -1.03
CA SER A 9 39.20 24.61 -0.62
C SER A 9 38.24 24.38 -1.79
N PHE A 10 38.31 23.20 -2.41
CA PHE A 10 37.39 22.77 -3.46
C PHE A 10 36.12 22.22 -2.79
N MET A 11 35.11 23.07 -2.68
CA MET A 11 33.78 22.69 -2.14
C MET A 11 33.03 21.92 -3.20
N THR A 12 33.05 20.58 -3.11
CA THR A 12 32.25 19.69 -3.97
C THR A 12 30.79 19.80 -3.59
N PHE A 13 30.02 20.50 -4.41
CA PHE A 13 28.56 20.55 -4.31
C PHE A 13 27.98 19.25 -4.88
N THR A 14 27.66 18.29 -4.03
CA THR A 14 26.96 17.08 -4.45
C THR A 14 25.50 17.41 -4.73
N PHE A 15 25.16 17.46 -6.02
CA PHE A 15 23.78 17.60 -6.48
C PHE A 15 23.07 16.28 -6.24
N ASN A 16 22.28 16.16 -5.16
CA ASN A 16 21.39 15.05 -4.96
C ASN A 16 20.20 15.22 -5.91
N ILE A 17 20.21 14.51 -7.05
CA ILE A 17 19.05 14.38 -7.93
C ILE A 17 18.11 13.40 -7.23
N SER A 18 17.17 13.93 -6.45
CA SER A 18 16.03 13.18 -5.96
C SER A 18 15.07 12.99 -7.13
N PHE A 19 14.99 11.79 -7.68
CA PHE A 19 13.88 11.45 -8.57
C PHE A 19 12.62 11.40 -7.68
N ALA A 20 11.85 12.48 -7.69
CA ALA A 20 10.52 12.48 -7.12
C ALA A 20 9.69 11.50 -7.96
N GLN A 21 9.35 10.35 -7.41
CA GLN A 21 8.34 9.47 -8.00
C GLN A 21 7.03 10.24 -7.93
N ASP A 22 6.36 10.36 -9.09
CA ASP A 22 5.14 11.17 -9.20
C ASP A 22 3.96 10.30 -8.74
N ASP A 23 3.72 10.30 -7.43
CA ASP A 23 2.65 9.54 -6.81
C ASP A 23 1.27 10.08 -7.22
N ASN A 24 0.25 9.22 -7.19
CA ASN A 24 -1.16 9.57 -7.45
C ASN A 24 -1.42 10.07 -8.87
N GLN A 25 -0.69 9.56 -9.86
CA GLN A 25 -0.93 9.91 -11.25
C GLN A 25 -2.37 9.54 -11.65
N ARG A 26 -3.01 10.43 -12.43
CA ARG A 26 -4.39 10.27 -12.89
C ARG A 26 -4.44 9.99 -14.37
N ILE A 27 -5.30 9.07 -14.76
CA ILE A 27 -5.66 8.80 -16.16
C ILE A 27 -7.17 8.68 -16.28
N THR A 28 -7.68 8.85 -17.49
CA THR A 28 -9.09 8.58 -17.78
C THR A 28 -9.29 7.11 -18.03
N ASP A 29 -10.17 6.46 -17.27
CA ASP A 29 -10.59 5.08 -17.52
C ASP A 29 -11.45 5.01 -18.77
N GLU A 30 -10.99 4.31 -19.79
CA GLU A 30 -11.66 4.24 -21.10
C GLU A 30 -13.08 3.66 -21.02
N LYS A 31 -13.33 2.76 -20.06
CA LYS A 31 -14.64 2.10 -19.91
C LYS A 31 -15.68 3.00 -19.24
N SER A 32 -15.29 3.76 -18.22
CA SER A 32 -16.22 4.60 -17.45
C SER A 32 -16.17 6.08 -17.80
N GLY A 33 -15.11 6.54 -18.48
CA GLY A 33 -14.84 7.96 -18.74
C GLY A 33 -14.46 8.76 -17.49
N LYS A 34 -14.25 8.09 -16.34
CA LYS A 34 -13.88 8.74 -15.08
C LYS A 34 -12.37 8.73 -14.89
N GLU A 35 -11.88 9.66 -14.07
CA GLU A 35 -10.49 9.61 -13.61
C GLU A 35 -10.26 8.43 -12.67
N ILE A 36 -9.11 7.78 -12.84
CA ILE A 36 -8.59 6.73 -11.97
C ILE A 36 -7.13 7.03 -11.65
N LEU A 37 -6.64 6.51 -10.53
CA LEU A 37 -5.23 6.54 -10.18
C LEU A 37 -4.48 5.37 -10.83
N ILE A 38 -3.21 5.59 -11.18
CA ILE A 38 -2.30 4.57 -11.75
C ILE A 38 -0.88 4.73 -11.21
N GLY A 39 -0.16 3.61 -11.04
CA GLY A 39 1.20 3.61 -10.48
C GLY A 39 1.19 3.71 -8.96
N THR A 40 2.26 4.24 -8.38
CA THR A 40 2.37 4.42 -6.92
C THR A 40 1.31 5.40 -6.43
N VAL A 41 0.62 5.02 -5.36
CA VAL A 41 -0.44 5.85 -4.77
C VAL A 41 -0.27 5.98 -3.26
N THR A 42 -0.77 7.08 -2.73
CA THR A 42 -0.80 7.36 -1.30
C THR A 42 -2.24 7.28 -0.76
N ARG A 43 -2.38 7.13 0.55
CA ARG A 43 -3.69 7.22 1.21
C ARG A 43 -4.39 8.54 0.88
N ALA A 44 -3.67 9.65 0.92
CA ALA A 44 -4.22 10.97 0.58
C ALA A 44 -4.80 10.99 -0.84
N GLY A 45 -4.10 10.41 -1.83
CA GLY A 45 -4.60 10.30 -3.20
C GLY A 45 -5.89 9.46 -3.30
N LEU A 46 -6.01 8.39 -2.51
CA LEU A 46 -7.24 7.58 -2.45
C LEU A 46 -8.41 8.34 -1.80
N GLU A 47 -8.14 9.16 -0.80
CA GLU A 47 -9.13 10.02 -0.15
C GLU A 47 -9.63 11.14 -1.08
N GLU A 48 -8.77 11.64 -1.96
CA GLU A 48 -9.09 12.71 -2.92
C GLU A 48 -9.84 12.21 -4.16
N ILE A 49 -9.54 10.98 -4.66
CA ILE A 49 -10.10 10.51 -5.93
C ILE A 49 -11.60 10.20 -5.84
N GLY A 50 -12.14 10.00 -4.66
CA GLY A 50 -13.56 9.76 -4.49
C GLY A 50 -14.02 9.60 -3.05
N GLY A 51 -15.27 9.97 -2.77
CA GLY A 51 -15.86 9.92 -1.44
C GLY A 51 -16.06 8.51 -0.85
N TRP A 52 -15.83 7.45 -1.66
CA TRP A 52 -15.98 6.06 -1.24
C TRP A 52 -15.03 5.71 -0.08
N PHE A 53 -13.81 6.24 -0.09
CA PHE A 53 -12.83 5.95 0.97
C PHE A 53 -13.34 6.41 2.34
N ALA A 54 -13.75 7.67 2.46
CA ALA A 54 -14.24 8.22 3.71
C ALA A 54 -15.52 7.50 4.18
N THR A 55 -16.43 7.18 3.25
CA THR A 55 -17.70 6.50 3.56
C THR A 55 -17.46 5.13 4.17
N GLU A 56 -16.71 4.26 3.49
CA GLU A 56 -16.43 2.90 3.97
C GLU A 56 -15.58 2.89 5.23
N TYR A 57 -14.57 3.77 5.30
CA TYR A 57 -13.73 3.91 6.48
C TYR A 57 -14.54 4.29 7.73
N GLN A 58 -15.54 5.18 7.60
CA GLN A 58 -16.39 5.58 8.72
C GLN A 58 -17.36 4.48 9.16
N GLN A 59 -17.94 3.77 8.20
CA GLN A 59 -18.97 2.75 8.46
C GLN A 59 -18.40 1.44 9.00
N TYR A 60 -17.20 1.05 8.58
CA TYR A 60 -16.61 -0.20 9.01
C TYR A 60 -16.27 -0.21 10.50
N GLN A 61 -16.60 -1.32 11.17
CA GLN A 61 -16.28 -1.55 12.58
C GLN A 61 -15.53 -2.88 12.69
N PRO A 62 -14.18 -2.84 12.80
CA PRO A 62 -13.39 -4.06 12.96
C PRO A 62 -13.74 -4.81 14.24
N ASP A 63 -13.67 -6.15 14.21
CA ASP A 63 -13.84 -6.97 15.39
C ASP A 63 -12.81 -6.64 16.46
N THR A 64 -13.28 -6.23 17.63
CA THR A 64 -12.41 -5.75 18.72
C THR A 64 -11.56 -6.86 19.33
N SER A 65 -12.02 -8.11 19.26
CA SER A 65 -11.26 -9.27 19.78
C SER A 65 -10.08 -9.59 18.86
N ASP A 66 -10.27 -9.55 17.55
CA ASP A 66 -9.20 -9.75 16.58
C ASP A 66 -8.19 -8.60 16.62
N ILE A 67 -8.66 -7.36 16.72
CA ILE A 67 -7.78 -6.20 16.93
C ILE A 67 -6.92 -6.37 18.19
N ALA A 68 -7.50 -6.83 19.30
CA ALA A 68 -6.74 -7.07 20.52
C ALA A 68 -5.65 -8.14 20.35
N LEU A 69 -5.93 -9.19 19.57
CA LEU A 69 -4.96 -10.23 19.24
C LEU A 69 -3.87 -9.73 18.28
N LEU A 70 -4.23 -8.94 17.27
CA LEU A 70 -3.30 -8.33 16.32
C LEU A 70 -2.30 -7.40 17.00
N LYS A 71 -2.69 -6.70 18.07
CA LYS A 71 -1.80 -5.84 18.88
C LYS A 71 -0.59 -6.58 19.48
N ASN A 72 -0.66 -7.89 19.65
CA ASN A 72 0.50 -8.68 20.12
C ASN A 72 1.64 -8.71 19.09
N PHE A 73 1.40 -8.33 17.83
CA PHE A 73 2.41 -8.27 16.77
C PHE A 73 3.00 -6.87 16.55
N GLN A 74 2.62 -5.86 17.35
CA GLN A 74 3.05 -4.46 17.16
C GLN A 74 4.57 -4.25 17.16
N SER A 75 5.33 -5.08 17.88
CA SER A 75 6.79 -4.99 17.95
C SER A 75 7.48 -5.38 16.64
N ASP A 76 6.83 -6.14 15.78
CA ASP A 76 7.40 -6.69 14.54
C ASP A 76 6.35 -6.78 13.43
N PHE A 77 5.72 -5.66 13.12
CA PHE A 77 4.80 -5.61 11.99
C PHE A 77 5.54 -5.87 10.66
N PRO A 78 5.03 -6.75 9.80
CA PRO A 78 5.58 -7.00 8.47
C PRO A 78 5.39 -5.81 7.54
N PHE A 79 5.91 -5.87 6.31
CA PHE A 79 5.51 -4.95 5.26
C PHE A 79 4.22 -5.42 4.59
N ILE A 80 3.39 -4.47 4.20
CA ILE A 80 2.14 -4.71 3.49
C ILE A 80 2.22 -4.01 2.14
N PHE A 81 2.02 -4.79 1.09
CA PHE A 81 1.89 -4.28 -0.26
C PHE A 81 0.44 -4.42 -0.72
N ILE A 82 -0.22 -3.31 -1.03
CA ILE A 82 -1.60 -3.25 -1.46
C ILE A 82 -1.65 -2.94 -2.95
N VAL A 83 -2.16 -3.88 -3.72
CA VAL A 83 -2.41 -3.68 -5.15
C VAL A 83 -3.91 -3.49 -5.34
N LEU A 84 -4.31 -2.39 -5.94
CA LEU A 84 -5.72 -1.99 -6.02
C LEU A 84 -6.08 -1.40 -7.38
N GLY A 85 -7.37 -1.22 -7.62
CA GLY A 85 -7.88 -0.44 -8.75
C GLY A 85 -8.91 0.57 -8.28
N THR A 86 -8.67 1.87 -8.47
CA THR A 86 -9.64 2.91 -8.06
C THR A 86 -10.91 2.92 -8.93
N TRP A 87 -11.01 2.02 -9.89
CA TRP A 87 -12.20 1.70 -10.70
C TRP A 87 -12.95 0.47 -10.18
N CYS A 88 -12.42 -0.26 -9.20
CA CYS A 88 -12.94 -1.54 -8.71
C CYS A 88 -13.79 -1.35 -7.46
N GLY A 89 -15.00 -1.91 -7.45
CA GLY A 89 -15.92 -1.85 -6.31
C GLY A 89 -15.35 -2.49 -5.05
N ASP A 90 -14.70 -3.66 -5.19
CA ASP A 90 -14.10 -4.36 -4.06
C ASP A 90 -12.91 -3.58 -3.47
N SER A 91 -12.14 -2.87 -4.32
CA SER A 91 -11.12 -1.95 -3.83
C SER A 91 -11.73 -0.78 -3.05
N HIS A 92 -12.87 -0.24 -3.52
CA HIS A 92 -13.57 0.83 -2.80
C HIS A 92 -14.07 0.38 -1.43
N GLU A 93 -14.45 -0.88 -1.30
CA GLU A 93 -14.93 -1.45 -0.05
C GLU A 93 -13.78 -1.88 0.88
N GLN A 94 -12.89 -2.73 0.38
CA GLN A 94 -11.94 -3.42 1.25
C GLN A 94 -10.73 -2.55 1.65
N VAL A 95 -10.26 -1.64 0.77
CA VAL A 95 -9.07 -0.83 1.08
C VAL A 95 -9.30 0.14 2.24
N PRO A 96 -10.40 0.92 2.30
CA PRO A 96 -10.66 1.79 3.45
C PRO A 96 -10.88 1.02 4.75
N ARG A 97 -11.55 -0.16 4.69
CA ARG A 97 -11.74 -1.05 5.83
C ARG A 97 -10.43 -1.55 6.39
N PHE A 98 -9.52 -1.93 5.50
CA PHE A 98 -8.18 -2.35 5.88
C PHE A 98 -7.40 -1.21 6.55
N PHE A 99 -7.47 0.00 6.01
CA PHE A 99 -6.88 1.18 6.67
C PHE A 99 -7.48 1.45 8.04
N LYS A 100 -8.78 1.20 8.25
CA LYS A 100 -9.39 1.31 9.57
C LYS A 100 -8.76 0.36 10.59
N ILE A 101 -8.45 -0.86 10.16
CA ILE A 101 -7.74 -1.86 10.98
C ILE A 101 -6.32 -1.37 11.28
N LEU A 102 -5.58 -0.94 10.28
CA LEU A 102 -4.20 -0.45 10.44
C LEU A 102 -4.12 0.73 11.41
N ASP A 103 -5.07 1.67 11.33
CA ASP A 103 -5.13 2.82 12.24
C ASP A 103 -5.40 2.39 13.69
N GLN A 104 -6.30 1.43 13.92
CA GLN A 104 -6.54 0.88 15.27
C GLN A 104 -5.34 0.12 15.86
N LEU A 105 -4.51 -0.42 14.98
CA LEU A 105 -3.25 -1.07 15.33
C LEU A 105 -2.10 -0.08 15.49
N GLN A 106 -2.27 1.19 15.14
CA GLN A 106 -1.18 2.17 15.03
C GLN A 106 -0.05 1.66 14.12
N TYR A 107 -0.45 1.06 12.98
CA TYR A 107 0.47 0.45 12.04
C TYR A 107 1.38 1.51 11.40
N PRO A 108 2.71 1.30 11.32
CA PRO A 108 3.63 2.26 10.72
C PRO A 108 3.32 2.48 9.24
N SER A 109 3.05 3.72 8.86
CA SER A 109 2.69 4.06 7.47
C SER A 109 3.80 3.74 6.46
N GLU A 110 5.06 3.81 6.87
CA GLU A 110 6.23 3.46 6.07
C GLU A 110 6.36 1.97 5.76
N LYS A 111 5.56 1.13 6.42
CA LYS A 111 5.45 -0.31 6.13
C LYS A 111 4.29 -0.66 5.21
N VAL A 112 3.57 0.34 4.70
CA VAL A 112 2.46 0.14 3.76
C VAL A 112 2.80 0.79 2.43
N PHE A 113 2.90 -0.01 1.38
CA PHE A 113 3.15 0.46 0.02
C PHE A 113 1.96 0.12 -0.87
N MET A 114 1.58 1.03 -1.76
CA MET A 114 0.39 0.86 -2.60
C MET A 114 0.67 1.15 -4.06
N VAL A 115 0.08 0.31 -4.92
CA VAL A 115 0.09 0.51 -6.37
C VAL A 115 -1.33 0.36 -6.92
N ALA A 116 -1.75 1.35 -7.69
CA ALA A 116 -3.01 1.32 -8.42
C ALA A 116 -2.79 0.84 -9.86
N LEU A 117 -3.68 -0.05 -10.31
CA LEU A 117 -3.68 -0.64 -11.64
C LEU A 117 -4.82 -0.10 -12.49
N ASP A 118 -4.60 -0.06 -13.82
CA ASP A 118 -5.68 0.06 -14.79
C ASP A 118 -6.47 -1.27 -14.92
N ARG A 119 -7.48 -1.30 -15.81
CA ARG A 119 -8.30 -2.50 -16.01
C ARG A 119 -7.56 -3.65 -16.69
N ASP A 120 -6.47 -3.36 -17.38
CA ASP A 120 -5.57 -4.37 -17.97
C ASP A 120 -4.53 -4.89 -16.96
N LYS A 121 -4.65 -4.48 -15.69
CA LYS A 121 -3.73 -4.80 -14.60
C LYS A 121 -2.30 -4.33 -14.86
N LYS A 122 -2.17 -3.15 -15.46
CA LYS A 122 -0.89 -2.48 -15.65
C LYS A 122 -0.76 -1.33 -14.67
N ALA A 123 0.45 -1.16 -14.14
CA ALA A 123 0.87 0.03 -13.42
C ALA A 123 1.87 0.78 -14.31
N LYS A 124 1.78 2.10 -14.38
CA LYS A 124 2.55 2.89 -15.33
C LYS A 124 4.07 2.69 -15.14
N ASP A 125 4.60 3.01 -13.98
CA ASP A 125 6.03 3.04 -13.69
C ASP A 125 6.45 1.97 -12.66
N PHE A 126 5.62 0.89 -12.51
CA PHE A 126 5.86 -0.18 -11.56
C PHE A 126 5.70 -1.55 -12.23
N CYS A 127 6.71 -2.41 -12.10
CA CYS A 127 6.66 -3.77 -12.65
C CYS A 127 5.84 -4.67 -11.73
N ILE A 128 4.58 -4.92 -12.08
CA ILE A 128 3.65 -5.73 -11.28
C ILE A 128 3.72 -7.24 -11.62
N GLY A 129 4.40 -7.61 -12.70
CA GLY A 129 4.37 -8.98 -13.25
C GLY A 129 4.85 -10.06 -12.28
N ASP A 130 5.80 -9.74 -11.41
CA ASP A 130 6.38 -10.71 -10.47
C ASP A 130 5.46 -11.04 -9.28
N TYR A 131 4.37 -10.28 -9.08
CA TYR A 131 3.48 -10.45 -7.94
C TYR A 131 2.26 -11.34 -8.21
N ASP A 132 2.09 -11.85 -9.44
CA ASP A 132 0.95 -12.71 -9.85
C ASP A 132 -0.43 -12.14 -9.45
N ILE A 133 -0.68 -10.88 -9.74
CA ILE A 133 -1.93 -10.19 -9.38
C ILE A 133 -3.04 -10.57 -10.35
N LYS A 134 -4.01 -11.35 -9.87
CA LYS A 134 -5.18 -11.80 -10.65
C LYS A 134 -6.42 -10.96 -10.40
N LEU A 135 -6.63 -10.51 -9.18
CA LEU A 135 -7.78 -9.73 -8.75
C LEU A 135 -7.32 -8.53 -7.92
N VAL A 136 -8.16 -7.51 -7.81
CA VAL A 136 -7.92 -6.32 -6.99
C VAL A 136 -9.15 -6.00 -6.13
N PRO A 137 -8.92 -5.62 -4.86
CA PRO A 137 -7.61 -5.42 -4.22
C PRO A 137 -6.92 -6.75 -3.88
N THR A 138 -5.58 -6.73 -3.84
CA THR A 138 -4.78 -7.80 -3.25
C THR A 138 -3.87 -7.18 -2.18
N PHE A 139 -3.97 -7.70 -0.95
CA PHE A 139 -3.13 -7.30 0.17
C PHE A 139 -2.07 -8.37 0.38
N ILE A 140 -0.81 -8.06 0.10
CA ILE A 140 0.33 -8.98 0.22
C ILE A 140 1.08 -8.63 1.50
N ILE A 141 1.23 -9.59 2.39
CA ILE A 141 1.95 -9.45 3.65
C ILE A 141 3.32 -10.13 3.51
N THR A 142 4.40 -9.37 3.76
CA THR A 142 5.77 -9.87 3.59
C THR A 142 6.56 -9.69 4.87
N ASN A 143 7.33 -10.68 5.26
CA ASN A 143 8.28 -10.61 6.36
C ASN A 143 9.70 -10.90 5.85
N GLN A 144 10.67 -10.01 6.15
CA GLN A 144 12.06 -10.12 5.69
C GLN A 144 12.21 -10.31 4.18
N GLY A 145 11.28 -9.74 3.38
CA GLY A 145 11.26 -9.85 1.91
C GLY A 145 10.56 -11.08 1.35
N GLU A 146 10.12 -12.00 2.20
CA GLU A 146 9.37 -13.20 1.81
C GLU A 146 7.86 -12.97 2.02
N GLU A 147 7.03 -13.40 1.07
CA GLU A 147 5.58 -13.36 1.23
C GLU A 147 5.13 -14.40 2.26
N THR A 148 4.46 -13.94 3.32
CA THR A 148 3.91 -14.81 4.36
C THR A 148 2.44 -15.15 4.12
N GLY A 149 1.76 -14.38 3.26
CA GLY A 149 0.40 -14.61 2.85
C GLY A 149 -0.23 -13.40 2.17
N ARG A 150 -1.42 -13.59 1.61
CA ARG A 150 -2.17 -12.52 0.95
C ARG A 150 -3.67 -12.65 1.17
N ILE A 151 -4.38 -11.53 1.11
CA ILE A 151 -5.84 -11.45 1.05
C ILE A 151 -6.19 -10.97 -0.35
N ILE A 152 -7.04 -11.72 -1.07
CA ILE A 152 -7.36 -11.45 -2.47
C ILE A 152 -8.84 -11.05 -2.56
N GLU A 153 -9.10 -9.86 -3.12
CA GLU A 153 -10.41 -9.28 -3.41
C GLU A 153 -11.26 -9.11 -2.14
N THR A 154 -11.87 -10.15 -1.65
CA THR A 154 -12.64 -10.17 -0.40
C THR A 154 -12.02 -11.15 0.60
N PRO A 155 -12.05 -10.86 1.91
CA PRO A 155 -11.51 -11.77 2.90
C PRO A 155 -12.30 -13.09 2.94
N THR A 156 -11.65 -14.13 3.48
CA THR A 156 -12.28 -15.43 3.69
C THR A 156 -13.26 -15.40 4.87
N GLU A 157 -12.86 -14.71 5.95
CA GLU A 157 -13.71 -14.44 7.12
C GLU A 157 -13.94 -12.93 7.26
N THR A 158 -13.01 -12.22 7.88
CA THR A 158 -12.94 -10.77 7.95
C THR A 158 -11.49 -10.33 7.66
N LEU A 159 -11.28 -9.07 7.30
CA LEU A 159 -9.92 -8.56 7.00
C LEU A 159 -8.98 -8.73 8.19
N GLU A 160 -9.44 -8.39 9.40
CA GLU A 160 -8.65 -8.53 10.63
C GLU A 160 -8.40 -9.98 11.00
N ARG A 161 -9.36 -10.88 10.76
CA ARG A 161 -9.18 -12.31 11.03
C ARG A 161 -8.19 -12.94 10.04
N ASP A 162 -8.32 -12.64 8.76
CA ASP A 162 -7.42 -13.14 7.73
C ASP A 162 -6.00 -12.61 7.95
N LEU A 163 -5.83 -11.32 8.29
CA LEU A 163 -4.54 -10.76 8.67
C LEU A 163 -3.95 -11.48 9.89
N LEU A 164 -4.76 -11.73 10.93
CA LEU A 164 -4.33 -12.45 12.13
C LEU A 164 -3.86 -13.88 11.80
N ASN A 165 -4.58 -14.58 10.93
CA ASN A 165 -4.23 -15.93 10.48
C ASN A 165 -2.91 -15.94 9.70
N ILE A 166 -2.68 -14.96 8.83
CA ILE A 166 -1.41 -14.78 8.13
C ILE A 166 -0.25 -14.57 9.12
N LEU A 167 -0.43 -13.65 10.08
CA LEU A 167 0.62 -13.34 11.06
C LEU A 167 0.94 -14.50 11.99
N ARG A 168 0.00 -15.41 12.20
CA ARG A 168 0.22 -16.66 12.97
C ARG A 168 0.83 -17.80 12.15
N GLY A 169 1.02 -17.61 10.84
CA GLY A 169 1.48 -18.68 9.94
C GLY A 169 0.43 -19.77 9.69
N SER A 170 -0.85 -19.48 9.95
CA SER A 170 -1.98 -20.40 9.78
C SER A 170 -2.91 -19.98 8.64
N ALA A 171 -2.45 -19.09 7.74
CA ALA A 171 -3.23 -18.65 6.60
C ALA A 171 -3.51 -19.81 5.63
N PRO A 172 -4.73 -19.91 5.07
CA PRO A 172 -4.99 -20.83 3.97
C PRO A 172 -4.11 -20.47 2.76
N ALA A 173 -3.71 -21.48 1.98
CA ALA A 173 -2.99 -21.25 0.73
C ALA A 173 -3.79 -20.30 -0.18
N PRO A 174 -3.15 -19.36 -0.91
CA PRO A 174 -3.85 -18.47 -1.85
C PRO A 174 -4.59 -19.30 -2.90
N ARG A 175 -5.83 -18.90 -3.20
CA ARG A 175 -6.70 -19.54 -4.21
C ARG A 175 -6.27 -19.22 -5.63
#